data_30bd8f22b6e80dae0e7aa7d7f193f6db
#
_entry.id   30bd8f22b6e80dae0e7aa7d7f193f6db
#
_cell.length_a   1.000
_cell.length_b   1.000
_cell.length_c   1.000
_cell.angle_alpha   90.00
_cell.angle_beta   90.00
_cell.angle_gamma   90.00
#
_symmetry.space_group_name_H-M   'P 1'
#
loop_
_entity.id
_entity.type
_entity.pdbx_description
1 polymer ?
#
loop_
_entity_poly.entity_id
_entity_poly.type
_entity_poly.pdbx_seq_one_letter_code
_entity_poly.pdbx_strand_id
1 'polypeptide(L)'
;MDVAEALAEIDALKASLEDVCDAIMTRAEQGVIVTADPPIDAVAVAAVFSEIMVLCAFQDLAGQRLSRLSQALGGGPVDNRPDARLLNGPANAGGLDQEAADAVFDDL
;
A
#
# COMPACT_ATOMS: atom_id res chain seq x y z
N MET A 1 -24.15 -7.75 -8.43
CA MET A 1 -23.54 -8.21 -7.17
C MET A 1 -24.45 -7.81 -6.02
N ASP A 2 -24.85 -8.75 -5.20
CA ASP A 2 -25.67 -8.42 -4.03
C ASP A 2 -24.80 -7.99 -2.83
N VAL A 3 -25.45 -7.51 -1.79
CA VAL A 3 -24.75 -6.98 -0.62
C VAL A 3 -23.96 -8.07 0.09
N ALA A 4 -24.50 -9.27 0.19
CA ALA A 4 -23.80 -10.38 0.87
C ALA A 4 -22.52 -10.76 0.14
N GLU A 5 -22.57 -10.83 -1.19
CA GLU A 5 -21.39 -11.11 -2.00
C GLU A 5 -20.36 -10.00 -1.87
N ALA A 6 -20.81 -8.75 -1.86
CA ALA A 6 -19.92 -7.61 -1.71
C ALA A 6 -19.22 -7.61 -0.36
N LEU A 7 -19.94 -7.92 0.71
CA LEU A 7 -19.34 -8.00 2.05
C LEU A 7 -18.32 -9.12 2.15
N ALA A 8 -18.62 -10.28 1.54
CA ALA A 8 -17.66 -11.38 1.51
C ALA A 8 -16.38 -11.00 0.77
N GLU A 9 -16.50 -10.29 -0.36
CA GLU A 9 -15.35 -9.80 -1.10
C GLU A 9 -14.53 -8.79 -0.29
N ILE A 10 -15.19 -7.88 0.40
CA ILE A 10 -14.52 -6.90 1.26
C ILE A 10 -13.75 -7.60 2.37
N ASP A 11 -14.36 -8.58 3.02
CA ASP A 11 -13.69 -9.34 4.08
C ASP A 11 -12.48 -10.09 3.55
N ALA A 12 -12.59 -10.70 2.38
CA ALA A 12 -11.47 -11.39 1.74
C ALA A 12 -10.33 -10.43 1.39
N LEU A 13 -10.66 -9.27 0.86
CA LEU A 13 -9.65 -8.24 0.55
C LEU A 13 -8.97 -7.72 1.82
N LYS A 14 -9.75 -7.52 2.88
CA LYS A 14 -9.21 -7.06 4.16
C LYS A 14 -8.22 -8.08 4.73
N ALA A 15 -8.58 -9.35 4.71
CA ALA A 15 -7.70 -10.41 5.19
C ALA A 15 -6.42 -10.48 4.36
N SER A 16 -6.52 -10.36 3.04
CA SER A 16 -5.35 -10.36 2.15
C SER A 16 -4.43 -9.18 2.44
N LEU A 17 -5.00 -7.99 2.67
CA LEU A 17 -4.20 -6.80 2.98
C LEU A 17 -3.51 -6.93 4.33
N GLU A 18 -4.17 -7.50 5.32
CA GLU A 18 -3.55 -7.75 6.63
C GLU A 18 -2.36 -8.70 6.50
N ASP A 19 -2.52 -9.78 5.72
CA ASP A 19 -1.45 -10.74 5.49
C ASP A 19 -0.26 -10.10 4.77
N VAL A 20 -0.53 -9.26 3.77
CA VAL A 20 0.53 -8.54 3.04
C VAL A 20 1.26 -7.57 3.95
N CYS A 21 0.53 -6.84 4.79
CA CYS A 21 1.15 -5.93 5.75
C CYS A 21 2.05 -6.66 6.72
N ASP A 22 1.61 -7.79 7.25
CA ASP A 22 2.42 -8.62 8.15
C ASP A 22 3.67 -9.13 7.43
N ALA A 23 3.52 -9.55 6.18
CA ALA A 23 4.66 -10.03 5.38
C ALA A 23 5.67 -8.91 5.13
N ILE A 24 5.22 -7.70 4.84
CA ILE A 24 6.10 -6.54 4.66
C ILE A 24 6.87 -6.26 5.95
N MET A 25 6.19 -6.28 7.08
CA MET A 25 6.85 -6.05 8.38
C MET A 25 7.90 -7.12 8.66
N THR A 26 7.59 -8.37 8.38
CA THR A 26 8.54 -9.48 8.54
C THR A 26 9.77 -9.29 7.67
N ARG A 27 9.60 -8.86 6.42
CA ARG A 27 10.72 -8.60 5.52
C ARG A 27 11.54 -7.41 5.98
N ALA A 28 10.89 -6.36 6.46
CA ALA A 28 11.58 -5.20 7.00
C ALA A 28 12.42 -5.57 8.23
N GLU A 29 11.87 -6.38 9.13
CA GLU A 29 12.62 -6.89 10.29
C GLU A 29 13.83 -7.71 9.86
N GLN A 30 13.66 -8.55 8.84
CA GLN A 30 14.79 -9.31 8.29
C GLN A 30 15.85 -8.39 7.70
N GLY A 31 15.44 -7.30 7.06
CA GLY A 31 16.37 -6.28 6.56
C GLY A 31 17.20 -5.68 7.69
N VAL A 32 16.59 -5.41 8.82
CA VAL A 32 17.31 -4.92 10.00
C VAL A 32 18.33 -5.94 10.46
N ILE A 33 17.94 -7.21 10.51
CA ILE A 33 18.84 -8.29 10.96
C ILE A 33 20.05 -8.44 10.05
N VAL A 34 19.83 -8.49 8.72
CA VAL A 34 20.93 -8.71 7.78
C VAL A 34 21.86 -7.52 7.63
N THR A 35 21.46 -6.36 8.12
CA THR A 35 22.31 -5.16 8.10
C THR A 35 22.89 -4.79 9.46
N ALA A 36 22.65 -5.62 10.49
CA ALA A 36 23.07 -5.30 11.85
C ALA A 36 24.58 -5.34 12.03
N ASP A 37 25.26 -6.32 11.43
CA ASP A 37 26.68 -6.53 11.64
C ASP A 37 27.41 -6.64 10.30
N PRO A 38 28.54 -5.93 10.14
CA PRO A 38 29.38 -6.10 8.96
C PRO A 38 30.15 -7.44 9.00
N PRO A 39 30.50 -8.00 7.84
CA PRO A 39 30.26 -7.42 6.50
C PRO A 39 28.83 -7.57 6.05
N ILE A 40 28.33 -6.58 5.33
CA ILE A 40 26.95 -6.58 4.82
C ILE A 40 26.90 -7.36 3.51
N ASP A 41 25.99 -8.32 3.44
CA ASP A 41 25.72 -9.08 2.22
C ASP A 41 24.74 -8.31 1.35
N ALA A 42 25.26 -7.66 0.32
CA ALA A 42 24.44 -6.84 -0.57
C ALA A 42 23.37 -7.65 -1.31
N VAL A 43 23.65 -8.92 -1.62
CA VAL A 43 22.67 -9.78 -2.29
C VAL A 43 21.50 -10.07 -1.37
N ALA A 44 21.76 -10.35 -0.10
CA ALA A 44 20.71 -10.58 0.89
C ALA A 44 19.85 -9.33 1.09
N VAL A 45 20.45 -8.16 1.14
CA VAL A 45 19.73 -6.88 1.27
C VAL A 45 18.86 -6.64 0.05
N ALA A 46 19.40 -6.83 -1.15
CA ALA A 46 18.64 -6.65 -2.39
C ALA A 46 17.44 -7.61 -2.45
N ALA A 47 17.63 -8.85 -1.98
CA ALA A 47 16.53 -9.81 -1.94
C ALA A 47 15.39 -9.36 -1.03
N VAL A 48 15.70 -8.80 0.13
CA VAL A 48 14.69 -8.26 1.04
C VAL A 48 13.89 -7.15 0.37
N PHE A 49 14.56 -6.19 -0.27
CA PHE A 49 13.88 -5.10 -0.94
C PHE A 49 13.03 -5.58 -2.12
N SER A 50 13.53 -6.55 -2.89
CA SER A 50 12.77 -7.12 -4.00
C SER A 50 11.49 -7.79 -3.52
N GLU A 51 11.54 -8.52 -2.42
CA GLU A 51 10.35 -9.14 -1.83
C GLU A 51 9.35 -8.10 -1.36
N ILE A 52 9.81 -7.01 -0.75
CA ILE A 52 8.93 -5.91 -0.34
C ILE A 52 8.25 -5.28 -1.55
N MET A 53 8.97 -5.09 -2.64
CA MET A 53 8.39 -4.53 -3.87
C MET A 53 7.28 -5.43 -4.43
N VAL A 54 7.48 -6.74 -4.42
CA VAL A 54 6.45 -7.69 -4.86
C VAL A 54 5.22 -7.59 -3.96
N LEU A 55 5.41 -7.52 -2.65
CA LEU A 55 4.30 -7.40 -1.71
C LEU A 55 3.52 -6.09 -1.91
N CYS A 56 4.21 -4.99 -2.20
CA CYS A 56 3.55 -3.72 -2.51
C CYS A 56 2.72 -3.81 -3.80
N ALA A 57 3.17 -4.57 -4.80
CA ALA A 57 2.39 -4.79 -6.01
C ALA A 57 1.07 -5.52 -5.71
N PHE A 58 1.06 -6.43 -4.76
CA PHE A 58 -0.18 -7.07 -4.32
C PHE A 58 -1.15 -6.08 -3.68
N GLN A 59 -0.65 -5.10 -2.95
CA GLN A 59 -1.51 -4.04 -2.39
C GLN A 59 -2.19 -3.23 -3.50
N ASP A 60 -1.47 -2.92 -4.57
CA ASP A 60 -2.03 -2.21 -5.71
C ASP A 60 -3.15 -3.00 -6.37
N LEU A 61 -2.98 -4.31 -6.53
CA LEU A 61 -4.01 -5.17 -7.08
C LEU A 61 -5.25 -5.21 -6.19
N ALA A 62 -5.07 -5.27 -4.89
CA ALA A 62 -6.18 -5.23 -3.95
C ALA A 62 -6.94 -3.91 -4.04
N GLY A 63 -6.23 -2.80 -4.21
CA GLY A 63 -6.83 -1.49 -4.41
C GLY A 63 -7.68 -1.43 -5.67
N GLN A 64 -7.19 -2.01 -6.77
CA GLN A 64 -7.96 -2.10 -8.02
C GLN A 64 -9.22 -2.94 -7.85
N ARG A 65 -9.12 -4.07 -7.16
CA ARG A 65 -10.29 -4.91 -6.87
C ARG A 65 -11.32 -4.16 -6.03
N LEU A 66 -10.87 -3.43 -5.05
CA LEU A 66 -11.74 -2.62 -4.19
C LEU A 66 -12.48 -1.56 -5.01
N SER A 67 -11.79 -0.89 -5.93
CA SER A 67 -12.40 0.09 -6.82
C SER A 67 -13.49 -0.54 -7.71
N ARG A 68 -13.22 -1.71 -8.28
CA ARG A 68 -14.21 -2.43 -9.08
C ARG A 68 -15.42 -2.81 -8.25
N LEU A 69 -15.18 -3.25 -7.03
CA LEU A 69 -16.26 -3.62 -6.13
C LEU A 69 -17.14 -2.42 -5.79
N SER A 70 -16.52 -1.28 -5.52
CA SER A 70 -17.22 -0.03 -5.27
C SER A 70 -18.11 0.36 -6.46
N GLN A 71 -17.58 0.26 -7.68
CA GLN A 71 -18.35 0.53 -8.89
C GLN A 71 -19.50 -0.46 -9.05
N ALA A 72 -19.28 -1.73 -8.78
CA ALA A 72 -20.32 -2.76 -8.87
C ALA A 72 -21.47 -2.51 -7.90
N LEU A 73 -21.20 -1.84 -6.80
CA LEU A 73 -22.22 -1.46 -5.82
C LEU A 73 -22.91 -0.13 -6.15
N GLY A 74 -22.62 0.44 -7.32
CA GLY A 74 -23.25 1.68 -7.74
C GLY A 74 -22.61 2.94 -7.18
N GLY A 75 -21.37 2.85 -6.76
CA GLY A 75 -20.62 3.99 -6.22
C GLY A 75 -20.23 5.03 -7.26
N GLY A 76 -20.59 4.83 -8.52
CA GLY A 76 -20.23 5.73 -9.59
C GLY A 76 -18.76 5.68 -9.95
N PRO A 77 -18.31 6.59 -10.82
CA PRO A 77 -16.90 6.64 -11.20
C PRO A 77 -16.03 6.89 -9.97
N VAL A 78 -15.06 6.01 -9.78
CA VAL A 78 -14.13 6.13 -8.66
C VAL A 78 -12.77 6.47 -9.24
N ASP A 79 -12.13 7.46 -8.67
CA ASP A 79 -10.74 7.72 -8.96
C ASP A 79 -9.93 6.56 -8.34
N ASN A 80 -9.26 5.80 -9.19
CA ASN A 80 -8.54 4.60 -8.76
C ASN A 80 -7.29 4.88 -7.95
N ARG A 81 -6.88 6.12 -7.86
CA ARG A 81 -5.74 6.47 -7.04
C ARG A 81 -6.13 6.39 -5.57
N PRO A 82 -5.37 5.66 -4.75
CA PRO A 82 -5.74 5.46 -3.34
C PRO A 82 -5.87 6.76 -2.56
N ASP A 83 -5.16 7.76 -3.00
CA ASP A 83 -5.10 9.06 -2.34
C ASP A 83 -5.69 10.16 -3.21
N ALA A 84 -6.72 9.86 -3.99
CA ALA A 84 -7.34 10.82 -4.89
C ALA A 84 -7.72 12.11 -4.19
N ARG A 85 -8.21 12.03 -2.97
CA ARG A 85 -8.55 13.23 -2.19
C ARG A 85 -7.33 14.06 -1.87
N LEU A 86 -6.21 13.40 -1.65
CA LEU A 86 -4.95 14.06 -1.35
C LEU A 86 -4.35 14.71 -2.59
N LEU A 87 -4.55 14.05 -3.73
CA LEU A 87 -4.00 14.50 -5.00
C LEU A 87 -4.83 15.61 -5.65
N ASN A 88 -6.12 15.66 -5.37
CA ASN A 88 -7.03 16.59 -6.00
C ASN A 88 -6.89 18.02 -5.53
N GLY A 89 -5.94 18.26 -4.71
CA GLY A 89 -5.61 19.60 -4.33
C GLY A 89 -5.09 19.64 -2.92
N PRO A 90 -4.03 20.34 -2.74
CA PRO A 90 -3.44 20.48 -1.41
C PRO A 90 -4.38 21.19 -0.45
N ALA A 91 -5.31 21.94 -0.97
CA ALA A 91 -6.30 22.62 -0.18
C ALA A 91 -7.38 21.70 0.35
N ASN A 92 -7.46 20.48 -0.17
CA ASN A 92 -8.43 19.51 0.31
C ASN A 92 -8.03 19.03 1.69
N ALA A 93 -9.03 18.85 2.53
CA ALA A 93 -8.80 18.33 3.86
C ALA A 93 -8.07 16.99 3.77
N GLY A 94 -6.97 16.86 4.46
CA GLY A 94 -6.16 15.66 4.46
C GLY A 94 -5.18 15.53 3.31
N GLY A 95 -5.15 16.50 2.40
CA GLY A 95 -4.19 16.50 1.31
C GLY A 95 -2.83 16.97 1.76
N LEU A 96 -1.79 16.38 1.18
CA LEU A 96 -0.44 16.88 1.29
C LEU A 96 -0.12 17.62 0.01
N ASP A 97 0.29 18.87 0.09
CA ASP A 97 0.80 19.58 -1.07
C ASP A 97 2.26 19.23 -1.31
N GLN A 98 2.78 19.68 -2.42
CA GLN A 98 4.15 19.40 -2.81
C GLN A 98 5.14 19.99 -1.81
N GLU A 99 4.83 21.18 -1.32
CA GLU A 99 5.68 21.87 -0.36
C GLU A 99 5.77 21.11 0.96
N ALA A 100 4.63 20.63 1.46
CA ALA A 100 4.60 19.84 2.68
C ALA A 100 5.32 18.51 2.51
N ALA A 101 5.14 17.87 1.36
CA ALA A 101 5.84 16.62 1.05
C ALA A 101 7.35 16.83 0.99
N ASP A 102 7.79 17.89 0.33
CA ASP A 102 9.22 18.23 0.24
C ASP A 102 9.82 18.52 1.62
N ALA A 103 9.07 19.21 2.48
CA ALA A 103 9.53 19.48 3.83
C ALA A 103 9.76 18.21 4.64
N VAL A 104 8.92 17.21 4.47
CA VAL A 104 9.10 15.92 5.12
C VAL A 104 10.39 15.24 4.66
N PHE A 105 10.66 15.27 3.37
CA PHE A 105 11.88 14.67 2.84
C PHE A 105 13.14 15.44 3.25
N ASP A 106 13.05 16.76 3.33
CA ASP A 106 14.19 17.58 3.74
C ASP A 106 14.57 17.33 5.20
N ASP A 107 13.63 16.92 6.03
CA ASP A 107 13.87 16.63 7.45
C ASP A 107 14.46 15.23 7.68
N LEU A 108 14.48 14.41 6.65
CA LEU A 108 15.08 13.09 6.76
C LEU A 108 16.58 13.17 6.53
#